data_1fca41ad8b6550745d331d32464119c9
#
_entry.id   1fca41ad8b6550745d331d32464119c9
#
_cell.length_a   1.000
_cell.length_b   1.000
_cell.length_c   1.000
_cell.angle_alpha   90.00
_cell.angle_beta   90.00
_cell.angle_gamma   90.00
#
_symmetry.space_group_name_H-M   'P 1'
#
loop_
_entity.id
_entity.type
_entity.pdbx_description
1 polymer ?
#
loop_
_entity_poly.entity_id
_entity_poly.type
_entity_poly.pdbx_seq_one_letter_code
_entity_poly.pdbx_strand_id
1 'polypeptide(L)'
;VPGERAAATVVAAAGAVGAVVAAVGVLLARRVVLGGRPRFVRLRSASAESVVLDADDATTRPGSFGIWSPSRDGHVRVGAVLGTRDSGRLVEREVLDSWGAAISPGPVRWTGHVFAAPQQLGVEVGSVDLAVPGGTAPAWVFPGTGPEADVWTVHIHGIRTTRITSLRSVPVARQLGFTSIVPSFRGDGDGPGTPRAASMLGQAEWADVEAALDHAVAQGARSIVLVGWSLGAQIALLLHERSAHRARIAGLVLVCPATTWRGAIRHGAARAGLPSGAGRLAEWALGDPVLSRIVGLPAPIDLDALDWGAGPLVSVPTLVVHSVGDPEVPFALTERFAAANARFVEVAAFPDTVHGGEYNLDPERFDRVIREWAARTIPPA
;
A
#
# COMPACT_ATOMS: atom_id res chain seq x y z
N VAL A 1 -58.08 -1.05 14.36
CA VAL A 1 -58.56 -1.56 13.08
C VAL A 1 -57.53 -2.54 12.51
N PRO A 2 -57.88 -3.75 11.98
CA PRO A 2 -56.93 -4.78 11.55
C PRO A 2 -55.91 -4.30 10.50
N GLY A 3 -56.31 -3.41 9.60
CA GLY A 3 -55.45 -2.88 8.52
C GLY A 3 -54.30 -1.97 8.98
N GLU A 4 -54.52 -1.17 10.02
CA GLU A 4 -53.47 -0.28 10.56
C GLU A 4 -52.37 -1.06 11.29
N ARG A 5 -52.72 -2.15 11.98
CA ARG A 5 -51.72 -3.03 12.60
C ARG A 5 -50.89 -3.79 11.58
N ALA A 6 -51.52 -4.25 10.49
CA ALA A 6 -50.80 -4.91 9.40
C ALA A 6 -49.80 -3.93 8.69
N ALA A 7 -50.24 -2.69 8.42
CA ALA A 7 -49.35 -1.67 7.85
C ALA A 7 -48.20 -1.29 8.77
N ALA A 8 -48.43 -1.12 10.07
CA ALA A 8 -47.39 -0.86 11.06
C ALA A 8 -46.37 -2.01 11.15
N THR A 9 -46.84 -3.27 11.09
CA THR A 9 -45.97 -4.44 11.12
C THR A 9 -45.09 -4.52 9.86
N VAL A 10 -45.64 -4.21 8.68
CA VAL A 10 -44.87 -4.18 7.42
C VAL A 10 -43.80 -3.06 7.44
N VAL A 11 -44.16 -1.86 7.93
CA VAL A 11 -43.21 -0.76 8.07
C VAL A 11 -42.11 -1.09 9.08
N ALA A 12 -42.42 -1.70 10.21
CA ALA A 12 -41.44 -2.13 11.21
C ALA A 12 -40.54 -3.23 10.67
N ALA A 13 -41.07 -4.21 9.93
CA ALA A 13 -40.29 -5.26 9.29
C ALA A 13 -39.35 -4.71 8.22
N ALA A 14 -39.82 -3.79 7.36
CA ALA A 14 -38.98 -3.12 6.35
C ALA A 14 -37.89 -2.27 7.00
N GLY A 15 -38.18 -1.57 8.10
CA GLY A 15 -37.21 -0.82 8.88
C GLY A 15 -36.13 -1.73 9.50
N ALA A 16 -36.51 -2.88 10.04
CA ALA A 16 -35.58 -3.85 10.59
C ALA A 16 -34.64 -4.45 9.51
N VAL A 17 -35.19 -4.81 8.35
CA VAL A 17 -34.37 -5.28 7.20
C VAL A 17 -33.41 -4.20 6.74
N GLY A 18 -33.86 -2.94 6.60
CA GLY A 18 -33.01 -1.81 6.24
C GLY A 18 -31.85 -1.60 7.22
N ALA A 19 -32.12 -1.71 8.53
CA ALA A 19 -31.11 -1.59 9.57
C ALA A 19 -30.05 -2.72 9.50
N VAL A 20 -30.47 -3.95 9.25
CA VAL A 20 -29.56 -5.09 9.07
C VAL A 20 -28.66 -4.88 7.83
N VAL A 21 -29.25 -4.46 6.70
CA VAL A 21 -28.50 -4.18 5.46
C VAL A 21 -27.47 -3.08 5.70
N ALA A 22 -27.84 -1.99 6.37
CA ALA A 22 -26.93 -0.90 6.72
C ALA A 22 -25.79 -1.39 7.65
N ALA A 23 -26.12 -2.19 8.67
CA ALA A 23 -25.12 -2.74 9.58
C ALA A 23 -24.10 -3.63 8.85
N VAL A 24 -24.55 -4.49 7.94
CA VAL A 24 -23.66 -5.30 7.09
C VAL A 24 -22.77 -4.41 6.25
N GLY A 25 -23.32 -3.37 5.58
CA GLY A 25 -22.56 -2.40 4.80
C GLY A 25 -21.48 -1.73 5.62
N VAL A 26 -21.80 -1.26 6.84
CA VAL A 26 -20.85 -0.63 7.76
C VAL A 26 -19.74 -1.61 8.18
N LEU A 27 -20.07 -2.85 8.49
CA LEU A 27 -19.07 -3.86 8.88
C LEU A 27 -18.09 -4.16 7.75
N LEU A 28 -18.59 -4.26 6.52
CA LEU A 28 -17.76 -4.49 5.34
C LEU A 28 -16.91 -3.26 5.02
N ALA A 29 -17.50 -2.06 5.07
CA ALA A 29 -16.79 -0.79 4.87
C ALA A 29 -15.64 -0.62 5.88
N ARG A 30 -15.85 -0.98 7.15
CA ARG A 30 -14.80 -0.98 8.17
C ARG A 30 -13.62 -1.88 7.81
N ARG A 31 -13.87 -3.04 7.21
CA ARG A 31 -12.79 -3.92 6.75
C ARG A 31 -11.95 -3.31 5.64
N VAL A 32 -12.53 -2.41 4.85
CA VAL A 32 -11.81 -1.69 3.78
C VAL A 32 -10.91 -0.61 4.36
N VAL A 33 -11.43 0.24 5.26
CA VAL A 33 -10.77 1.48 5.67
C VAL A 33 -10.02 1.39 7.00
N LEU A 34 -10.33 0.41 7.86
CA LEU A 34 -9.64 0.25 9.15
C LEU A 34 -8.51 -0.78 9.05
N GLY A 35 -7.57 -0.67 9.97
CA GLY A 35 -6.44 -1.59 10.09
C GLY A 35 -6.88 -3.05 10.24
N GLY A 36 -6.19 -3.96 9.53
CA GLY A 36 -6.33 -5.39 9.69
C GLY A 36 -5.61 -5.90 10.93
N ARG A 37 -5.91 -7.15 11.32
CA ARG A 37 -5.16 -7.82 12.38
C ARG A 37 -3.79 -8.26 11.85
N PRO A 38 -2.70 -8.09 12.61
CA PRO A 38 -1.40 -8.61 12.23
C PRO A 38 -1.45 -10.14 12.11
N ARG A 39 -0.72 -10.68 11.12
CA ARG A 39 -0.56 -12.13 10.98
C ARG A 39 0.55 -12.59 11.90
N PHE A 40 0.26 -13.54 12.77
CA PHE A 40 1.24 -14.23 13.59
C PHE A 40 1.49 -15.64 13.05
N VAL A 41 2.76 -16.04 13.08
CA VAL A 41 3.21 -17.41 12.79
C VAL A 41 4.06 -17.87 13.97
N ARG A 42 4.28 -19.18 14.12
CA ARG A 42 5.07 -19.70 15.22
C ARG A 42 6.50 -19.97 14.79
N LEU A 43 7.42 -19.26 15.40
CA LEU A 43 8.85 -19.50 15.29
C LEU A 43 9.23 -20.67 16.23
N ARG A 44 9.87 -21.69 15.72
CA ARG A 44 10.31 -22.88 16.46
C ARG A 44 11.75 -22.76 16.92
N SER A 45 12.62 -22.26 16.02
CA SER A 45 14.01 -21.95 16.33
C SER A 45 14.53 -20.86 15.41
N ALA A 46 15.57 -20.16 15.86
CA ALA A 46 16.31 -19.18 15.08
C ALA A 46 17.81 -19.35 15.32
N SER A 47 18.58 -19.19 14.26
CA SER A 47 20.03 -19.08 14.25
C SER A 47 20.47 -17.87 13.43
N ALA A 48 21.75 -17.63 13.30
CA ALA A 48 22.27 -16.60 12.40
C ALA A 48 22.03 -16.90 10.91
N GLU A 49 21.85 -18.17 10.56
CA GLU A 49 21.77 -18.66 9.18
C GLU A 49 20.34 -19.01 8.75
N SER A 50 19.53 -19.52 9.68
CA SER A 50 18.19 -19.98 9.37
C SER A 50 17.20 -19.81 10.52
N VAL A 51 15.90 -19.77 10.15
CA VAL A 51 14.77 -19.87 11.08
C VAL A 51 13.89 -21.03 10.69
N VAL A 52 13.30 -21.69 11.70
CA VAL A 52 12.30 -22.75 11.51
C VAL A 52 10.95 -22.24 12.01
N LEU A 53 9.94 -22.32 11.15
CA LEU A 53 8.58 -21.82 11.38
C LEU A 53 7.55 -22.94 11.19
N ASP A 54 6.36 -22.78 11.75
CA ASP A 54 5.23 -23.60 11.31
C ASP A 54 4.95 -23.32 9.82
N ALA A 55 4.78 -24.42 9.06
CA ALA A 55 4.55 -24.34 7.63
C ALA A 55 3.07 -24.01 7.34
N ASP A 56 2.85 -23.01 6.51
CA ASP A 56 1.57 -22.64 5.91
C ASP A 56 1.79 -21.96 4.55
N ASP A 57 0.71 -21.58 3.86
CA ASP A 57 0.78 -20.94 2.53
C ASP A 57 1.61 -19.66 2.50
N ALA A 58 1.78 -18.95 3.62
CA ALA A 58 2.59 -17.74 3.64
C ALA A 58 4.04 -18.03 3.94
N THR A 59 4.33 -18.92 4.91
CA THR A 59 5.69 -19.23 5.34
C THR A 59 6.45 -20.10 4.34
N THR A 60 5.74 -20.83 3.47
CA THR A 60 6.31 -21.65 2.37
C THR A 60 6.40 -20.92 1.04
N ARG A 61 5.83 -19.71 0.92
CA ARG A 61 5.83 -18.94 -0.32
C ARG A 61 7.23 -18.46 -0.70
N PRO A 62 7.59 -18.48 -2.01
CA PRO A 62 8.88 -17.94 -2.47
C PRO A 62 8.99 -16.43 -2.24
N GLY A 63 10.25 -15.95 -2.18
CA GLY A 63 10.57 -14.55 -1.97
C GLY A 63 11.06 -14.25 -0.55
N SER A 64 11.35 -12.98 -0.27
CA SER A 64 11.83 -12.51 1.03
C SER A 64 10.70 -11.90 1.86
N PHE A 65 10.75 -12.10 3.18
CA PHE A 65 9.73 -11.61 4.11
C PHE A 65 10.38 -11.11 5.40
N GLY A 66 9.63 -10.35 6.18
CA GLY A 66 10.05 -9.87 7.49
C GLY A 66 9.35 -10.60 8.63
N ILE A 67 10.13 -10.97 9.64
CA ILE A 67 9.65 -11.50 10.90
C ILE A 67 9.93 -10.47 11.97
N TRP A 68 8.91 -10.05 12.71
CA TRP A 68 9.06 -9.14 13.84
C TRP A 68 8.80 -9.85 15.16
N SER A 69 9.58 -9.51 16.19
CA SER A 69 9.21 -9.81 17.57
C SER A 69 7.82 -9.22 17.89
N PRO A 70 7.07 -9.77 18.86
CA PRO A 70 5.80 -9.21 19.31
C PRO A 70 5.91 -7.75 19.78
N SER A 71 7.02 -7.39 20.42
CA SER A 71 7.37 -6.04 20.90
C SER A 71 7.83 -5.09 19.79
N ARG A 72 8.15 -5.60 18.59
CA ARG A 72 8.69 -4.86 17.44
C ARG A 72 10.09 -4.26 17.67
N ASP A 73 10.82 -4.72 18.63
CA ASP A 73 12.20 -4.34 18.93
C ASP A 73 13.24 -5.19 18.18
N GLY A 74 12.83 -6.34 17.62
CA GLY A 74 13.64 -7.23 16.80
C GLY A 74 12.97 -7.54 15.45
N HIS A 75 13.80 -7.63 14.41
CA HIS A 75 13.39 -7.97 13.04
C HIS A 75 14.38 -8.91 12.39
N VAL A 76 13.90 -9.91 11.67
CA VAL A 76 14.69 -10.79 10.81
C VAL A 76 14.10 -10.79 9.41
N ARG A 77 14.93 -10.49 8.41
CA ARG A 77 14.62 -10.69 7.00
C ARG A 77 14.97 -12.11 6.59
N VAL A 78 13.96 -12.87 6.15
CA VAL A 78 14.13 -14.23 5.66
C VAL A 78 14.06 -14.30 4.15
N GLY A 79 14.85 -15.18 3.57
CA GLY A 79 14.99 -15.42 2.14
C GLY A 79 14.38 -16.74 1.69
N ALA A 80 15.18 -17.54 1.00
CA ALA A 80 14.76 -18.80 0.39
C ALA A 80 14.20 -19.81 1.39
N VAL A 81 13.31 -20.68 0.94
CA VAL A 81 12.94 -21.91 1.62
C VAL A 81 14.08 -22.92 1.45
N LEU A 82 14.77 -23.25 2.54
CA LEU A 82 15.87 -24.22 2.53
C LEU A 82 15.39 -25.66 2.57
N GLY A 83 14.19 -25.87 3.11
CA GLY A 83 13.57 -27.21 3.17
C GLY A 83 12.36 -27.24 4.09
N THR A 84 11.77 -28.43 4.19
CA THR A 84 10.69 -28.72 5.14
C THR A 84 11.11 -29.84 6.08
N ARG A 85 10.58 -29.81 7.31
CA ARG A 85 10.86 -30.79 8.37
C ARG A 85 9.53 -31.31 8.91
N ASP A 86 9.60 -32.40 9.71
CA ASP A 86 8.45 -32.97 10.41
C ASP A 86 7.26 -33.25 9.47
N SER A 87 7.54 -34.01 8.37
CA SER A 87 6.54 -34.36 7.35
C SER A 87 5.83 -33.16 6.75
N GLY A 88 6.56 -32.05 6.54
CA GLY A 88 6.03 -30.83 5.91
C GLY A 88 5.31 -29.86 6.87
N ARG A 89 5.27 -30.17 8.16
CA ARG A 89 4.65 -29.28 9.17
C ARG A 89 5.50 -28.06 9.53
N LEU A 90 6.80 -28.15 9.28
CA LEU A 90 7.75 -27.08 9.54
C LEU A 90 8.46 -26.70 8.26
N VAL A 91 8.76 -25.40 8.14
CA VAL A 91 9.56 -24.84 7.04
C VAL A 91 10.80 -24.16 7.61
N GLU A 92 11.93 -24.42 6.97
CA GLU A 92 13.20 -23.75 7.26
C GLU A 92 13.46 -22.70 6.20
N ARG A 93 13.79 -21.48 6.64
CA ARG A 93 14.09 -20.36 5.75
C ARG A 93 15.45 -19.77 6.09
N GLU A 94 16.15 -19.34 5.04
CA GLU A 94 17.38 -18.59 5.13
C GLU A 94 17.19 -17.26 5.87
N VAL A 95 18.16 -16.87 6.71
CA VAL A 95 18.25 -15.52 7.28
C VAL A 95 19.14 -14.68 6.39
N LEU A 96 18.58 -13.59 5.85
CA LEU A 96 19.30 -12.65 5.00
C LEU A 96 19.88 -11.48 5.81
N ASP A 97 19.20 -11.07 6.87
CA ASP A 97 19.58 -9.92 7.69
C ASP A 97 18.80 -9.93 9.01
N SER A 98 19.33 -9.30 10.04
CA SER A 98 18.68 -9.12 11.34
C SER A 98 18.92 -7.71 11.87
N TRP A 99 17.93 -7.15 12.58
CA TRP A 99 17.97 -5.81 13.13
C TRP A 99 17.33 -5.75 14.51
N GLY A 100 17.97 -5.00 15.44
CA GLY A 100 17.48 -4.84 16.81
C GLY A 100 17.69 -6.05 17.69
N ALA A 101 16.74 -6.35 18.57
CA ALA A 101 16.83 -7.45 19.52
C ALA A 101 16.72 -8.82 18.84
N ALA A 102 17.39 -9.83 19.39
CA ALA A 102 17.25 -11.21 18.93
C ALA A 102 15.82 -11.72 19.13
N ILE A 103 15.30 -12.42 18.11
CA ILE A 103 13.95 -12.97 18.16
C ILE A 103 13.99 -14.37 18.79
N SER A 104 13.18 -14.58 19.82
CA SER A 104 13.05 -15.85 20.53
C SER A 104 11.93 -16.72 19.95
N PRO A 105 12.02 -18.06 20.09
CA PRO A 105 10.93 -18.98 19.75
C PRO A 105 9.59 -18.57 20.39
N GLY A 106 8.50 -18.69 19.62
CA GLY A 106 7.16 -18.27 20.04
C GLY A 106 6.36 -17.66 18.90
N PRO A 107 5.27 -16.94 19.21
CA PRO A 107 4.51 -16.21 18.22
C PRO A 107 5.31 -15.01 17.73
N VAL A 108 5.49 -14.88 16.40
CA VAL A 108 6.17 -13.77 15.73
C VAL A 108 5.28 -13.20 14.66
N ARG A 109 5.43 -11.92 14.35
CA ARG A 109 4.63 -11.26 13.32
C ARG A 109 5.27 -11.46 11.95
N TRP A 110 4.52 -12.08 11.03
CA TRP A 110 4.92 -12.26 9.63
C TRP A 110 4.46 -11.10 8.77
N THR A 111 5.35 -10.51 7.98
CA THR A 111 5.05 -9.35 7.15
C THR A 111 5.80 -9.38 5.82
N GLY A 112 5.34 -8.57 4.84
CA GLY A 112 6.11 -8.24 3.63
C GLY A 112 7.19 -7.16 3.85
N HIS A 113 7.38 -6.67 5.09
CA HIS A 113 8.36 -5.62 5.39
C HIS A 113 9.76 -6.23 5.55
N VAL A 114 10.58 -6.08 4.53
CA VAL A 114 11.94 -6.64 4.48
C VAL A 114 13.00 -5.73 5.10
N PHE A 115 12.63 -4.51 5.45
CA PHE A 115 13.44 -3.56 6.22
C PHE A 115 12.74 -3.19 7.52
N ALA A 116 13.52 -2.96 8.57
CA ALA A 116 13.06 -2.49 9.87
C ALA A 116 13.38 -1.02 10.12
N ALA A 117 14.42 -0.51 9.46
CA ALA A 117 14.89 0.85 9.62
C ALA A 117 15.57 1.34 8.33
N PRO A 118 15.57 2.65 8.06
CA PRO A 118 16.18 3.21 6.86
C PRO A 118 17.71 3.00 6.81
N GLN A 119 18.37 2.85 7.97
CA GLN A 119 19.81 2.58 8.08
C GLN A 119 20.22 1.23 7.46
N GLN A 120 19.29 0.26 7.36
CA GLN A 120 19.57 -1.03 6.70
C GLN A 120 19.84 -0.91 5.20
N LEU A 121 19.56 0.25 4.60
CA LEU A 121 19.95 0.52 3.22
C LEU A 121 21.45 0.84 3.07
N GLY A 122 22.18 1.00 4.18
CA GLY A 122 23.63 1.25 4.18
C GLY A 122 24.04 2.59 3.54
N VAL A 123 23.13 3.56 3.57
CA VAL A 123 23.31 4.87 2.93
C VAL A 123 22.94 6.00 3.87
N GLU A 124 23.44 7.20 3.59
CA GLU A 124 23.08 8.39 4.33
C GLU A 124 21.55 8.61 4.30
N VAL A 125 20.99 8.94 5.45
CA VAL A 125 19.57 9.25 5.59
C VAL A 125 19.38 10.42 6.55
N GLY A 126 18.69 11.44 6.07
CA GLY A 126 18.19 12.56 6.88
C GLY A 126 16.73 12.32 7.29
N SER A 127 16.28 13.11 8.27
CA SER A 127 14.87 13.18 8.66
C SER A 127 14.40 14.62 8.61
N VAL A 128 13.16 14.83 8.17
CA VAL A 128 12.49 16.13 8.15
C VAL A 128 11.05 15.96 8.63
N ASP A 129 10.56 16.95 9.38
CA ASP A 129 9.15 17.05 9.73
C ASP A 129 8.44 17.96 8.72
N LEU A 130 7.51 17.40 7.96
CA LEU A 130 6.72 18.11 6.97
C LEU A 130 5.48 18.72 7.62
N ALA A 131 5.23 20.00 7.37
CA ALA A 131 3.98 20.64 7.79
C ALA A 131 2.83 20.14 6.89
N VAL A 132 1.86 19.47 7.47
CA VAL A 132 0.72 18.88 6.76
C VAL A 132 -0.59 19.34 7.37
N PRO A 133 -1.73 19.25 6.66
CA PRO A 133 -3.02 19.61 7.24
C PRO A 133 -3.33 18.83 8.54
N GLY A 134 -3.39 19.55 9.65
CA GLY A 134 -3.69 18.99 10.97
C GLY A 134 -2.48 18.57 11.80
N GLY A 135 -1.24 18.92 11.40
CA GLY A 135 -0.06 18.68 12.21
C GLY A 135 1.24 18.56 11.41
N THR A 136 2.07 17.62 11.79
CA THR A 136 3.33 17.28 11.11
C THR A 136 3.36 15.81 10.72
N ALA A 137 4.07 15.51 9.64
CA ALA A 137 4.35 14.15 9.21
C ALA A 137 5.87 14.00 9.00
N PRO A 138 6.53 13.05 9.67
CA PRO A 138 7.96 12.87 9.49
C PRO A 138 8.24 12.19 8.14
N ALA A 139 9.35 12.56 7.51
CA ALA A 139 9.85 11.94 6.29
C ALA A 139 11.33 11.60 6.39
N TRP A 140 11.76 10.53 5.71
CA TRP A 140 13.18 10.26 5.48
C TRP A 140 13.61 10.83 4.15
N VAL A 141 14.82 11.40 4.11
CA VAL A 141 15.43 11.93 2.90
C VAL A 141 16.75 11.21 2.66
N PHE A 142 16.90 10.65 1.46
CA PHE A 142 18.13 9.99 1.00
C PHE A 142 18.72 10.85 -0.11
N PRO A 143 19.87 11.49 0.11
CA PRO A 143 20.49 12.35 -0.89
C PRO A 143 20.81 11.60 -2.17
N GLY A 144 20.53 12.19 -3.31
CA GLY A 144 20.94 11.74 -4.62
C GLY A 144 22.43 11.96 -4.86
N THR A 145 22.95 11.45 -5.97
CA THR A 145 24.35 11.57 -6.33
C THR A 145 24.52 11.96 -7.81
N GLY A 146 25.58 12.73 -8.10
CA GLY A 146 25.88 13.12 -9.46
C GLY A 146 24.89 14.13 -10.07
N PRO A 147 24.83 14.21 -11.40
CA PRO A 147 24.01 15.21 -12.11
C PRO A 147 22.50 15.02 -11.91
N GLU A 148 22.07 13.80 -11.60
CA GLU A 148 20.64 13.48 -11.44
C GLU A 148 20.11 13.71 -10.01
N ALA A 149 20.91 14.29 -9.10
CA ALA A 149 20.52 14.53 -7.71
C ALA A 149 19.36 15.54 -7.56
N ASP A 150 19.09 16.34 -8.58
CA ASP A 150 17.96 17.26 -8.66
C ASP A 150 16.66 16.61 -9.19
N VAL A 151 16.70 15.33 -9.59
CA VAL A 151 15.52 14.50 -9.79
C VAL A 151 15.13 13.89 -8.44
N TRP A 152 13.92 14.14 -8.00
CA TRP A 152 13.41 13.61 -6.73
C TRP A 152 12.42 12.49 -6.93
N THR A 153 12.51 11.46 -6.10
CA THR A 153 11.51 10.40 -5.99
C THR A 153 10.75 10.53 -4.68
N VAL A 154 9.41 10.54 -4.74
CA VAL A 154 8.53 10.53 -3.56
C VAL A 154 7.96 9.12 -3.43
N HIS A 155 8.33 8.42 -2.36
CA HIS A 155 7.94 7.02 -2.13
C HIS A 155 6.76 6.93 -1.17
N ILE A 156 5.60 6.53 -1.68
CA ILE A 156 4.31 6.59 -0.98
C ILE A 156 3.85 5.18 -0.64
N HIS A 157 3.68 4.90 0.64
CA HIS A 157 3.31 3.57 1.12
C HIS A 157 1.81 3.24 0.95
N GLY A 158 1.48 1.95 1.13
CA GLY A 158 0.12 1.44 1.02
C GLY A 158 -0.71 1.64 2.29
N ILE A 159 -1.98 1.25 2.20
CA ILE A 159 -2.92 1.25 3.34
C ILE A 159 -2.44 0.29 4.44
N ARG A 160 -2.67 0.65 5.70
CA ARG A 160 -2.35 -0.19 6.89
C ARG A 160 -0.86 -0.51 7.05
N THR A 161 -0.02 0.25 6.39
CA THR A 161 1.43 0.15 6.51
C THR A 161 2.02 1.50 6.92
N THR A 162 3.32 1.58 7.04
CA THR A 162 4.03 2.83 7.32
C THR A 162 5.07 3.07 6.22
N ARG A 163 5.69 4.24 6.23
CA ARG A 163 6.76 4.61 5.29
C ARG A 163 7.87 3.57 5.17
N ILE A 164 8.06 2.70 6.17
CA ILE A 164 9.08 1.64 6.15
C ILE A 164 8.91 0.67 4.97
N THR A 165 7.67 0.45 4.51
CA THR A 165 7.41 -0.44 3.39
C THR A 165 7.87 0.12 2.05
N SER A 166 7.94 1.44 1.92
CA SER A 166 8.42 2.12 0.73
C SER A 166 9.95 2.13 0.58
N LEU A 167 10.70 1.75 1.62
CA LEU A 167 12.15 1.59 1.53
C LEU A 167 12.59 0.63 0.42
N ARG A 168 11.71 -0.30 0.02
CA ARG A 168 11.97 -1.26 -1.07
C ARG A 168 12.20 -0.61 -2.44
N SER A 169 11.73 0.59 -2.65
CA SER A 169 11.94 1.32 -3.91
C SER A 169 13.04 2.39 -3.84
N VAL A 170 13.62 2.64 -2.68
CA VAL A 170 14.74 3.59 -2.52
C VAL A 170 16.02 3.12 -3.21
N PRO A 171 16.42 1.82 -3.16
CA PRO A 171 17.65 1.36 -3.82
C PRO A 171 17.70 1.66 -5.30
N VAL A 172 16.64 1.45 -6.06
CA VAL A 172 16.61 1.72 -7.49
C VAL A 172 16.69 3.22 -7.80
N ALA A 173 16.04 4.08 -7.02
CA ALA A 173 16.15 5.54 -7.17
C ALA A 173 17.59 6.01 -6.95
N ARG A 174 18.28 5.44 -5.96
CA ARG A 174 19.71 5.73 -5.73
C ARG A 174 20.61 5.24 -6.86
N GLN A 175 20.35 4.06 -7.42
CA GLN A 175 21.10 3.57 -8.60
C GLN A 175 20.97 4.53 -9.80
N LEU A 176 19.85 5.25 -9.88
CA LEU A 176 19.61 6.30 -10.88
C LEU A 176 20.22 7.65 -10.51
N GLY A 177 20.81 7.80 -9.32
CA GLY A 177 21.35 9.06 -8.81
C GLY A 177 20.31 10.00 -8.20
N PHE A 178 19.04 9.61 -8.15
CA PHE A 178 17.93 10.46 -7.70
C PHE A 178 17.94 10.66 -6.19
N THR A 179 17.50 11.85 -5.74
CA THR A 179 17.17 12.10 -4.34
C THR A 179 15.82 11.46 -4.02
N SER A 180 15.72 10.81 -2.85
CA SER A 180 14.48 10.16 -2.43
C SER A 180 13.92 10.79 -1.16
N ILE A 181 12.60 11.00 -1.12
CA ILE A 181 11.86 11.33 0.09
C ILE A 181 10.78 10.28 0.35
N VAL A 182 10.70 9.83 1.61
CA VAL A 182 9.78 8.77 2.06
C VAL A 182 8.91 9.33 3.18
N PRO A 183 7.77 9.97 2.85
CA PRO A 183 6.92 10.62 3.84
C PRO A 183 6.00 9.62 4.56
N SER A 184 5.67 9.94 5.80
CA SER A 184 4.47 9.50 6.48
C SER A 184 3.29 10.39 6.08
N PHE A 185 2.09 9.90 6.30
CA PHE A 185 0.85 10.65 6.12
C PHE A 185 -0.19 10.23 7.16
N ARG A 186 -1.32 10.93 7.21
CA ARG A 186 -2.37 10.69 8.22
C ARG A 186 -2.80 9.23 8.31
N GLY A 187 -2.98 8.77 9.55
CA GLY A 187 -3.50 7.44 9.85
C GLY A 187 -2.49 6.29 9.75
N ASP A 188 -1.22 6.55 9.44
CA ASP A 188 -0.17 5.52 9.36
C ASP A 188 0.50 5.22 10.72
N GLY A 189 0.28 6.05 11.72
CA GLY A 189 0.80 5.95 13.08
C GLY A 189 1.94 6.92 13.40
N ASP A 190 2.64 7.43 12.37
CA ASP A 190 3.71 8.42 12.52
C ASP A 190 3.22 9.84 12.13
N GLY A 191 2.35 9.92 11.13
CA GLY A 191 1.70 11.16 10.70
C GLY A 191 0.50 11.55 11.57
N PRO A 192 -0.26 12.61 11.20
CA PRO A 192 -1.42 13.06 11.95
C PRO A 192 -2.45 11.95 12.17
N GLY A 193 -2.97 11.86 13.38
CA GLY A 193 -3.98 10.87 13.73
C GLY A 193 -5.30 11.07 12.97
N THR A 194 -5.94 9.99 12.59
CA THR A 194 -7.31 9.99 12.08
C THR A 194 -8.22 9.24 13.05
N PRO A 195 -9.53 9.51 13.06
CA PRO A 195 -10.45 8.72 13.87
C PRO A 195 -10.28 7.23 13.58
N ARG A 196 -9.97 6.43 14.62
CA ARG A 196 -9.73 4.98 14.53
C ARG A 196 -8.62 4.57 13.56
N ALA A 197 -7.68 5.45 13.21
CA ALA A 197 -6.70 5.24 12.16
C ALA A 197 -7.33 4.81 10.80
N ALA A 198 -8.52 5.35 10.49
CA ALA A 198 -9.23 5.06 9.26
C ALA A 198 -8.59 5.79 8.09
N SER A 199 -8.43 5.07 6.97
CA SER A 199 -8.01 5.66 5.70
C SER A 199 -9.20 6.22 4.94
N MET A 200 -8.98 7.35 4.27
CA MET A 200 -9.91 7.96 3.31
C MET A 200 -9.64 7.48 1.87
N LEU A 201 -8.94 6.37 1.71
CA LEU A 201 -8.62 5.72 0.42
C LEU A 201 -7.87 6.64 -0.57
N GLY A 202 -7.07 7.56 -0.06
CA GLY A 202 -6.32 8.56 -0.83
C GLY A 202 -6.99 9.93 -0.89
N GLN A 203 -8.31 10.02 -0.69
CA GLN A 203 -9.09 11.25 -0.82
C GLN A 203 -8.60 12.39 0.09
N ALA A 204 -8.03 12.08 1.25
CA ALA A 204 -7.50 13.07 2.17
C ALA A 204 -5.96 12.97 2.32
N GLU A 205 -5.41 11.78 2.16
CA GLU A 205 -3.99 11.49 2.38
C GLU A 205 -3.07 12.17 1.36
N TRP A 206 -3.55 12.42 0.12
CA TRP A 206 -2.75 13.09 -0.91
C TRP A 206 -2.27 14.47 -0.49
N ALA A 207 -3.08 15.21 0.30
CA ALA A 207 -2.73 16.55 0.78
C ALA A 207 -1.58 16.54 1.80
N ASP A 208 -1.39 15.44 2.52
CA ASP A 208 -0.21 15.29 3.40
C ASP A 208 1.05 15.00 2.58
N VAL A 209 0.91 14.19 1.53
CA VAL A 209 2.04 13.86 0.65
C VAL A 209 2.43 15.05 -0.24
N GLU A 210 1.51 15.98 -0.53
CA GLU A 210 1.83 17.25 -1.20
C GLU A 210 2.96 17.99 -0.49
N ALA A 211 3.02 17.97 0.84
CA ALA A 211 4.09 18.58 1.60
C ALA A 211 5.49 17.99 1.30
N ALA A 212 5.56 16.75 0.84
CA ALA A 212 6.82 16.17 0.37
C ALA A 212 7.23 16.74 -1.00
N LEU A 213 6.27 17.07 -1.86
CA LEU A 213 6.53 17.76 -3.12
C LEU A 213 6.95 19.22 -2.85
N ASP A 214 6.25 19.91 -1.92
CA ASP A 214 6.65 21.26 -1.49
C ASP A 214 8.10 21.28 -1.00
N HIS A 215 8.47 20.31 -0.15
CA HIS A 215 9.83 20.18 0.36
C HIS A 215 10.82 19.92 -0.79
N ALA A 216 10.55 18.96 -1.66
CA ALA A 216 11.43 18.66 -2.79
C ALA A 216 11.65 19.89 -3.69
N VAL A 217 10.59 20.63 -4.01
CA VAL A 217 10.68 21.86 -4.82
C VAL A 217 11.45 22.95 -4.09
N ALA A 218 11.26 23.12 -2.80
CA ALA A 218 12.03 24.08 -1.99
C ALA A 218 13.52 23.73 -1.91
N GLN A 219 13.86 22.44 -2.02
CA GLN A 219 15.24 21.94 -2.10
C GLN A 219 15.81 21.93 -3.53
N GLY A 220 15.09 22.49 -4.50
CA GLY A 220 15.57 22.63 -5.87
C GLY A 220 15.27 21.47 -6.80
N ALA A 221 14.28 20.61 -6.48
CA ALA A 221 13.86 19.54 -7.38
C ALA A 221 13.52 20.09 -8.78
N ARG A 222 14.24 19.62 -9.80
CA ARG A 222 13.98 19.91 -11.21
C ARG A 222 12.75 19.15 -11.70
N SER A 223 12.69 17.88 -11.36
CA SER A 223 11.59 16.99 -11.69
C SER A 223 11.32 15.98 -10.56
N ILE A 224 10.11 15.45 -10.52
CA ILE A 224 9.64 14.55 -9.47
C ILE A 224 9.09 13.27 -10.11
N VAL A 225 9.50 12.12 -9.60
CA VAL A 225 8.91 10.83 -9.92
C VAL A 225 8.15 10.33 -8.69
N LEU A 226 6.88 9.99 -8.84
CA LEU A 226 6.07 9.44 -7.75
C LEU A 226 6.11 7.92 -7.80
N VAL A 227 6.49 7.28 -6.70
CA VAL A 227 6.53 5.82 -6.55
C VAL A 227 5.48 5.43 -5.50
N GLY A 228 4.33 4.93 -5.95
CA GLY A 228 3.20 4.62 -5.07
C GLY A 228 2.92 3.13 -4.98
N TRP A 229 2.71 2.63 -3.74
CA TRP A 229 2.37 1.24 -3.45
C TRP A 229 0.89 1.13 -3.07
N SER A 230 0.08 0.38 -3.81
CA SER A 230 -1.34 0.14 -3.51
C SER A 230 -2.12 1.46 -3.31
N LEU A 231 -2.53 1.79 -2.07
CA LEU A 231 -3.08 3.12 -1.73
C LEU A 231 -2.14 4.26 -2.13
N GLY A 232 -0.83 4.08 -1.96
CA GLY A 232 0.16 5.07 -2.38
C GLY A 232 0.13 5.34 -3.87
N ALA A 233 -0.22 4.35 -4.69
CA ALA A 233 -0.45 4.55 -6.13
C ALA A 233 -1.69 5.41 -6.40
N GLN A 234 -2.78 5.23 -5.64
CA GLN A 234 -3.95 6.10 -5.69
C GLN A 234 -3.59 7.54 -5.29
N ILE A 235 -2.77 7.71 -4.24
CA ILE A 235 -2.27 9.03 -3.81
C ILE A 235 -1.41 9.66 -4.91
N ALA A 236 -0.52 8.91 -5.55
CA ALA A 236 0.31 9.37 -6.66
C ALA A 236 -0.53 9.86 -7.86
N LEU A 237 -1.60 9.13 -8.20
CA LEU A 237 -2.55 9.54 -9.24
C LEU A 237 -3.29 10.84 -8.86
N LEU A 238 -3.73 10.98 -7.61
CA LEU A 238 -4.36 12.22 -7.13
C LEU A 238 -3.39 13.40 -7.12
N LEU A 239 -2.12 13.21 -6.75
CA LEU A 239 -1.09 14.23 -6.84
C LEU A 239 -0.84 14.64 -8.30
N HIS A 240 -0.78 13.69 -9.23
CA HIS A 240 -0.67 13.98 -10.66
C HIS A 240 -1.81 14.87 -11.18
N GLU A 241 -3.03 14.68 -10.67
CA GLU A 241 -4.20 15.49 -11.03
C GLU A 241 -4.23 16.84 -10.32
N ARG A 242 -3.95 16.88 -9.00
CA ARG A 242 -4.33 17.97 -8.07
C ARG A 242 -3.19 18.79 -7.52
N SER A 243 -1.95 18.27 -7.55
CA SER A 243 -0.79 18.93 -6.96
C SER A 243 -0.56 20.32 -7.57
N ALA A 244 -0.18 21.27 -6.73
CA ALA A 244 0.34 22.57 -7.16
C ALA A 244 1.61 22.42 -8.00
N HIS A 245 2.35 21.32 -7.81
CA HIS A 245 3.59 20.99 -8.49
C HIS A 245 3.44 19.98 -9.62
N ARG A 246 2.20 19.70 -10.10
CA ARG A 246 1.95 18.69 -11.14
C ARG A 246 2.79 18.87 -12.41
N ALA A 247 3.17 20.10 -12.76
CA ALA A 247 4.03 20.38 -13.91
C ALA A 247 5.49 19.87 -13.72
N ARG A 248 5.91 19.56 -12.51
CA ARG A 248 7.21 18.97 -12.18
C ARG A 248 7.16 17.45 -12.08
N ILE A 249 5.98 16.84 -12.08
CA ILE A 249 5.83 15.38 -12.04
C ILE A 249 6.19 14.85 -13.42
N ALA A 250 7.37 14.24 -13.53
CA ALA A 250 7.91 13.73 -14.78
C ALA A 250 7.49 12.27 -15.06
N GLY A 251 7.05 11.53 -14.05
CA GLY A 251 6.62 10.14 -14.22
C GLY A 251 6.03 9.52 -12.96
N LEU A 252 5.32 8.40 -13.15
CA LEU A 252 4.70 7.61 -12.09
C LEU A 252 5.20 6.17 -12.15
N VAL A 253 5.51 5.59 -10.99
CA VAL A 253 5.71 4.14 -10.80
C VAL A 253 4.64 3.66 -9.83
N LEU A 254 3.70 2.87 -10.32
CA LEU A 254 2.53 2.40 -9.58
C LEU A 254 2.69 0.90 -9.31
N VAL A 255 2.91 0.52 -8.06
CA VAL A 255 3.07 -0.88 -7.65
C VAL A 255 1.77 -1.41 -7.08
N CYS A 256 1.26 -2.52 -7.63
CA CYS A 256 -0.01 -3.16 -7.27
C CYS A 256 -1.18 -2.15 -7.08
N PRO A 257 -1.43 -1.24 -8.06
CA PRO A 257 -2.27 -0.07 -7.87
C PRO A 257 -3.74 -0.41 -7.72
N ALA A 258 -4.40 0.13 -6.69
CA ALA A 258 -5.86 0.15 -6.59
C ALA A 258 -6.43 1.24 -7.52
N THR A 259 -6.38 1.03 -8.84
CA THR A 259 -6.85 2.01 -9.83
C THR A 259 -8.36 2.27 -9.76
N THR A 260 -9.12 1.39 -9.14
CA THR A 260 -10.53 1.58 -8.77
C THR A 260 -10.84 0.85 -7.47
N TRP A 261 -11.25 1.59 -6.46
CA TRP A 261 -11.62 1.01 -5.18
C TRP A 261 -12.88 0.14 -5.28
N ARG A 262 -13.84 0.49 -6.14
CA ARG A 262 -15.05 -0.34 -6.36
C ARG A 262 -14.67 -1.75 -6.81
N GLY A 263 -13.73 -1.87 -7.73
CA GLY A 263 -13.23 -3.16 -8.22
C GLY A 263 -12.57 -3.98 -7.10
N ALA A 264 -11.66 -3.37 -6.35
CA ALA A 264 -10.97 -4.02 -5.24
C ALA A 264 -11.95 -4.44 -4.10
N ILE A 265 -12.92 -3.58 -3.73
CA ILE A 265 -13.92 -3.88 -2.70
C ILE A 265 -14.79 -5.08 -3.10
N ARG A 266 -15.28 -5.10 -4.34
CA ARG A 266 -16.10 -6.21 -4.86
C ARG A 266 -15.32 -7.50 -4.93
N HIS A 267 -14.07 -7.44 -5.38
CA HIS A 267 -13.17 -8.60 -5.40
C HIS A 267 -12.94 -9.14 -3.99
N GLY A 268 -12.62 -8.28 -3.01
CA GLY A 268 -12.44 -8.67 -1.62
C GLY A 268 -13.68 -9.33 -1.01
N ALA A 269 -14.87 -8.82 -1.33
CA ALA A 269 -16.13 -9.43 -0.91
C ALA A 269 -16.33 -10.83 -1.53
N ALA A 270 -16.06 -10.97 -2.83
CA ALA A 270 -16.17 -12.26 -3.53
C ALA A 270 -15.17 -13.29 -2.97
N ARG A 271 -13.92 -12.91 -2.74
CA ARG A 271 -12.90 -13.77 -2.11
C ARG A 271 -13.28 -14.22 -0.70
N ALA A 272 -13.99 -13.38 0.03
CA ALA A 272 -14.52 -13.73 1.36
C ALA A 272 -15.76 -14.65 1.29
N GLY A 273 -16.17 -15.11 0.11
CA GLY A 273 -17.35 -15.96 -0.10
C GLY A 273 -18.67 -15.24 0.18
N LEU A 274 -18.69 -13.90 0.13
CA LEU A 274 -19.89 -13.12 0.39
C LEU A 274 -20.78 -13.02 -0.85
N PRO A 275 -22.11 -12.83 -0.69
CA PRO A 275 -23.03 -12.63 -1.81
C PRO A 275 -22.61 -11.47 -2.70
N SER A 276 -22.93 -11.52 -3.99
CA SER A 276 -22.51 -10.57 -5.03
C SER A 276 -22.86 -9.10 -4.75
N GLY A 277 -23.88 -8.84 -3.92
CA GLY A 277 -24.27 -7.49 -3.49
C GLY A 277 -23.46 -6.92 -2.30
N ALA A 278 -22.67 -7.74 -1.61
CA ALA A 278 -21.98 -7.34 -0.36
C ALA A 278 -20.99 -6.19 -0.59
N GLY A 279 -20.23 -6.23 -1.69
CA GLY A 279 -19.33 -5.14 -2.05
C GLY A 279 -20.06 -3.80 -2.25
N ARG A 280 -21.23 -3.81 -2.89
CA ARG A 280 -22.04 -2.61 -3.09
C ARG A 280 -22.57 -2.01 -1.79
N LEU A 281 -22.84 -2.85 -0.78
CA LEU A 281 -23.23 -2.36 0.55
C LEU A 281 -22.07 -1.65 1.24
N ALA A 282 -20.84 -2.15 1.08
CA ALA A 282 -19.66 -1.46 1.58
C ALA A 282 -19.44 -0.12 0.85
N GLU A 283 -19.55 -0.10 -0.48
CA GLU A 283 -19.45 1.13 -1.29
C GLU A 283 -20.47 2.17 -0.85
N TRP A 284 -21.74 1.76 -0.67
CA TRP A 284 -22.80 2.63 -0.16
C TRP A 284 -22.47 3.18 1.23
N ALA A 285 -22.03 2.33 2.17
CA ALA A 285 -21.70 2.76 3.52
C ALA A 285 -20.49 3.71 3.57
N LEU A 286 -19.55 3.62 2.62
CA LEU A 286 -18.42 4.55 2.50
C LEU A 286 -18.83 5.92 1.94
N GLY A 287 -19.79 5.94 1.01
CA GLY A 287 -20.23 7.16 0.33
C GLY A 287 -21.44 7.87 1.00
N ASP A 288 -22.17 7.19 1.87
CA ASP A 288 -23.33 7.78 2.56
C ASP A 288 -22.90 8.69 3.72
N PRO A 289 -23.44 9.92 3.83
CA PRO A 289 -23.03 10.89 4.87
C PRO A 289 -23.27 10.44 6.31
N VAL A 290 -24.25 9.57 6.56
CA VAL A 290 -24.56 9.05 7.91
C VAL A 290 -23.74 7.80 8.19
N LEU A 291 -23.76 6.83 7.24
CA LEU A 291 -23.10 5.54 7.44
C LEU A 291 -21.58 5.68 7.48
N SER A 292 -20.99 6.59 6.68
CA SER A 292 -19.55 6.85 6.72
C SER A 292 -19.06 7.29 8.10
N ARG A 293 -19.84 8.12 8.81
CA ARG A 293 -19.53 8.51 10.20
C ARG A 293 -19.65 7.30 11.15
N ILE A 294 -20.65 6.43 10.95
CA ILE A 294 -20.78 5.19 11.72
C ILE A 294 -19.60 4.24 11.42
N VAL A 295 -19.13 4.19 10.19
CA VAL A 295 -17.90 3.46 9.81
C VAL A 295 -16.71 3.98 10.61
N GLY A 296 -16.63 5.28 10.88
CA GLY A 296 -15.56 5.96 11.60
C GLY A 296 -14.76 6.91 10.72
N LEU A 297 -15.31 7.28 9.55
CA LEU A 297 -14.71 8.25 8.64
C LEU A 297 -15.08 9.70 9.03
N PRO A 298 -14.22 10.67 8.82
CA PRO A 298 -14.52 12.09 9.04
C PRO A 298 -15.49 12.67 8.00
N ALA A 299 -15.54 12.07 6.80
CA ALA A 299 -16.41 12.47 5.69
C ALA A 299 -16.75 11.25 4.81
N PRO A 300 -17.77 11.34 3.95
CA PRO A 300 -18.01 10.34 2.91
C PRO A 300 -16.84 10.24 1.93
N ILE A 301 -16.63 9.05 1.38
CA ILE A 301 -15.64 8.83 0.32
C ILE A 301 -16.34 8.91 -1.03
N ASP A 302 -15.87 9.77 -1.91
CA ASP A 302 -16.28 9.83 -3.30
C ASP A 302 -15.52 8.79 -4.13
N LEU A 303 -16.11 7.61 -4.26
CA LEU A 303 -15.49 6.50 -5.00
C LEU A 303 -15.45 6.74 -6.51
N ASP A 304 -16.24 7.67 -7.04
CA ASP A 304 -16.20 8.02 -8.46
C ASP A 304 -14.98 8.91 -8.75
N ALA A 305 -14.69 9.87 -7.88
CA ALA A 305 -13.47 10.69 -7.95
C ALA A 305 -12.17 9.89 -7.74
N LEU A 306 -12.27 8.64 -7.28
CA LEU A 306 -11.15 7.72 -7.07
C LEU A 306 -11.11 6.58 -8.11
N ASP A 307 -11.89 6.66 -9.19
CA ASP A 307 -11.93 5.64 -10.26
C ASP A 307 -11.12 6.08 -11.48
N TRP A 308 -9.94 5.51 -11.64
CA TRP A 308 -9.01 5.73 -12.76
C TRP A 308 -9.19 4.71 -13.89
N GLY A 309 -10.09 3.74 -13.72
CA GLY A 309 -10.38 2.73 -14.74
C GLY A 309 -11.36 3.23 -15.82
N ALA A 310 -12.07 4.31 -15.54
CA ALA A 310 -13.05 4.95 -16.45
C ALA A 310 -13.02 6.49 -16.36
N GLY A 311 -12.12 7.03 -15.53
CA GLY A 311 -12.02 8.46 -15.19
C GLY A 311 -10.87 9.18 -15.89
N PRO A 312 -10.22 10.12 -15.21
CA PRO A 312 -9.16 10.94 -15.79
C PRO A 312 -8.01 10.09 -16.34
N LEU A 313 -7.40 10.58 -17.40
CA LEU A 313 -6.25 9.93 -18.01
C LEU A 313 -4.96 10.48 -17.40
N VAL A 314 -3.93 9.61 -17.28
CA VAL A 314 -2.59 10.09 -16.97
C VAL A 314 -1.99 10.78 -18.18
N SER A 315 -1.17 11.79 -17.95
CA SER A 315 -0.53 12.61 -19.00
C SER A 315 0.99 12.58 -18.96
N VAL A 316 1.56 11.74 -18.10
CA VAL A 316 3.00 11.52 -17.96
C VAL A 316 3.34 10.04 -18.10
N PRO A 317 4.58 9.69 -18.49
CA PRO A 317 5.03 8.31 -18.52
C PRO A 317 4.72 7.61 -17.19
N THR A 318 4.11 6.45 -17.27
CA THR A 318 3.65 5.69 -16.10
C THR A 318 4.04 4.22 -16.26
N LEU A 319 4.78 3.69 -15.29
CA LEU A 319 5.07 2.27 -15.18
C LEU A 319 4.14 1.65 -14.12
N VAL A 320 3.42 0.61 -14.49
CA VAL A 320 2.69 -0.23 -13.53
C VAL A 320 3.46 -1.52 -13.29
N VAL A 321 3.82 -1.81 -12.06
CA VAL A 321 4.44 -3.08 -11.63
C VAL A 321 3.40 -3.85 -10.84
N HIS A 322 2.95 -5.01 -11.36
CA HIS A 322 1.83 -5.72 -10.73
C HIS A 322 1.90 -7.23 -10.95
N SER A 323 1.62 -8.01 -9.90
CA SER A 323 1.50 -9.47 -9.96
C SER A 323 0.20 -9.90 -10.64
N VAL A 324 0.28 -10.88 -11.56
CA VAL A 324 -0.92 -11.39 -12.25
C VAL A 324 -1.87 -12.14 -11.31
N GLY A 325 -1.35 -12.70 -10.21
CA GLY A 325 -2.12 -13.40 -9.19
C GLY A 325 -2.36 -12.60 -7.91
N ASP A 326 -2.30 -11.26 -7.96
CA ASP A 326 -2.53 -10.43 -6.78
C ASP A 326 -3.87 -10.77 -6.11
N PRO A 327 -3.84 -11.21 -4.84
CA PRO A 327 -5.06 -11.65 -4.15
C PRO A 327 -5.97 -10.51 -3.68
N GLU A 328 -5.50 -9.27 -3.59
CA GLU A 328 -6.27 -8.15 -3.05
C GLU A 328 -6.79 -7.22 -4.17
N VAL A 329 -5.95 -6.93 -5.15
CA VAL A 329 -6.30 -6.09 -6.30
C VAL A 329 -6.18 -6.91 -7.58
N PRO A 330 -7.28 -7.25 -8.26
CA PRO A 330 -7.25 -8.03 -9.49
C PRO A 330 -6.40 -7.39 -10.58
N PHE A 331 -5.52 -8.15 -11.22
CA PHE A 331 -4.68 -7.68 -12.33
C PHE A 331 -5.50 -7.09 -13.49
N ALA A 332 -6.72 -7.59 -13.72
CA ALA A 332 -7.65 -7.06 -14.71
C ALA A 332 -7.99 -5.56 -14.52
N LEU A 333 -7.84 -5.01 -13.31
CA LEU A 333 -8.00 -3.57 -13.08
C LEU A 333 -6.81 -2.79 -13.66
N THR A 334 -5.61 -3.33 -13.57
CA THR A 334 -4.41 -2.79 -14.22
C THR A 334 -4.53 -2.85 -15.74
N GLU A 335 -5.01 -3.97 -16.30
CA GLU A 335 -5.22 -4.09 -17.75
C GLU A 335 -6.20 -3.05 -18.28
N ARG A 336 -7.31 -2.82 -17.56
CA ARG A 336 -8.29 -1.77 -17.92
C ARG A 336 -7.67 -0.38 -17.84
N PHE A 337 -6.94 -0.07 -16.78
CA PHE A 337 -6.24 1.20 -16.61
C PHE A 337 -5.22 1.43 -17.72
N ALA A 338 -4.41 0.42 -18.02
CA ALA A 338 -3.40 0.49 -19.09
C ALA A 338 -4.04 0.66 -20.47
N ALA A 339 -5.13 -0.05 -20.76
CA ALA A 339 -5.86 0.09 -22.03
C ALA A 339 -6.45 1.50 -22.21
N ALA A 340 -7.01 2.08 -21.14
CA ALA A 340 -7.53 3.45 -21.17
C ALA A 340 -6.42 4.50 -21.33
N ASN A 341 -5.19 4.20 -20.95
CA ASN A 341 -4.03 5.09 -20.91
C ASN A 341 -2.86 4.60 -21.79
N ALA A 342 -3.12 3.86 -22.87
CA ALA A 342 -2.13 3.13 -23.66
C ALA A 342 -0.98 4.00 -24.21
N ARG A 343 -1.17 5.32 -24.30
CA ARG A 343 -0.11 6.25 -24.73
C ARG A 343 0.96 6.46 -23.66
N PHE A 344 0.62 6.33 -22.39
CA PHE A 344 1.48 6.74 -21.28
C PHE A 344 1.83 5.57 -20.34
N VAL A 345 1.07 4.47 -20.39
CA VAL A 345 1.20 3.39 -19.41
C VAL A 345 1.90 2.17 -20.00
N GLU A 346 2.99 1.78 -19.37
CA GLU A 346 3.66 0.49 -19.56
C GLU A 346 3.34 -0.43 -18.38
N VAL A 347 3.16 -1.72 -18.62
CA VAL A 347 2.89 -2.72 -17.57
C VAL A 347 4.01 -3.74 -17.49
N ALA A 348 4.65 -3.84 -16.33
CA ALA A 348 5.57 -4.89 -15.97
C ALA A 348 4.81 -5.94 -15.11
N ALA A 349 4.29 -6.98 -15.77
CA ALA A 349 3.59 -8.06 -15.10
C ALA A 349 4.58 -8.96 -14.34
N PHE A 350 4.30 -9.24 -13.07
CA PHE A 350 5.06 -10.14 -12.22
C PHE A 350 4.33 -11.46 -11.99
N PRO A 351 5.06 -12.58 -11.72
CA PRO A 351 4.43 -13.83 -11.33
C PRO A 351 3.61 -13.69 -10.04
N ASP A 352 2.83 -14.71 -9.73
CA ASP A 352 1.95 -14.75 -8.57
C ASP A 352 2.71 -14.52 -7.28
N THR A 353 2.30 -13.49 -6.54
CA THR A 353 2.82 -13.19 -5.21
C THR A 353 1.73 -12.57 -4.33
N VAL A 354 2.05 -12.27 -3.07
CA VAL A 354 1.15 -11.51 -2.19
C VAL A 354 0.99 -10.08 -2.70
N HIS A 355 -0.08 -9.43 -2.33
CA HIS A 355 -0.30 -8.02 -2.66
C HIS A 355 0.89 -7.16 -2.23
N GLY A 356 1.45 -6.37 -3.16
CA GLY A 356 2.66 -5.58 -2.94
C GLY A 356 3.92 -6.40 -2.70
N GLY A 357 3.97 -7.65 -3.18
CA GLY A 357 5.07 -8.58 -3.01
C GLY A 357 6.04 -8.67 -4.19
N GLU A 358 5.92 -7.83 -5.20
CA GLU A 358 6.71 -7.87 -6.43
C GLU A 358 8.21 -7.73 -6.14
N TYR A 359 8.60 -6.74 -5.31
CA TYR A 359 9.98 -6.59 -4.83
C TYR A 359 10.42 -7.79 -3.99
N ASN A 360 9.54 -8.29 -3.13
CA ASN A 360 9.87 -9.41 -2.24
C ASN A 360 10.15 -10.69 -3.01
N LEU A 361 9.44 -10.90 -4.13
CA LEU A 361 9.58 -12.07 -4.98
C LEU A 361 10.89 -12.01 -5.78
N ASP A 362 11.19 -10.88 -6.40
CA ASP A 362 12.34 -10.70 -7.28
C ASP A 362 12.80 -9.23 -7.26
N PRO A 363 13.64 -8.84 -6.27
CA PRO A 363 14.11 -7.48 -6.14
C PRO A 363 14.98 -7.02 -7.33
N GLU A 364 15.75 -7.92 -7.94
CA GLU A 364 16.60 -7.58 -9.10
C GLU A 364 15.74 -7.23 -10.32
N ARG A 365 14.71 -8.01 -10.59
CA ARG A 365 13.76 -7.72 -11.67
C ARG A 365 12.97 -6.45 -11.38
N PHE A 366 12.55 -6.22 -10.13
CA PHE A 366 11.86 -5.02 -9.72
C PHE A 366 12.71 -3.77 -10.00
N ASP A 367 13.95 -3.76 -9.53
CA ASP A 367 14.87 -2.67 -9.75
C ASP A 367 15.20 -2.49 -11.23
N ARG A 368 15.42 -3.56 -11.97
CA ARG A 368 15.73 -3.53 -13.41
C ARG A 368 14.62 -2.88 -14.22
N VAL A 369 13.35 -3.29 -14.04
CA VAL A 369 12.24 -2.74 -14.84
C VAL A 369 12.02 -1.26 -14.57
N ILE A 370 12.17 -0.82 -13.31
CA ILE A 370 12.05 0.61 -12.96
C ILE A 370 13.24 1.41 -13.57
N ARG A 371 14.46 0.90 -13.43
CA ARG A 371 15.65 1.56 -13.98
C ARG A 371 15.60 1.71 -15.50
N GLU A 372 15.23 0.64 -16.21
CA GLU A 372 15.12 0.66 -17.66
C GLU A 372 14.01 1.62 -18.12
N TRP A 373 12.89 1.64 -17.44
CA TRP A 373 11.79 2.58 -17.72
C TRP A 373 12.25 4.02 -17.47
N ALA A 374 12.84 4.31 -16.30
CA ALA A 374 13.29 5.65 -15.95
C ALA A 374 14.35 6.18 -16.94
N ALA A 375 15.32 5.34 -17.34
CA ALA A 375 16.35 5.72 -18.31
C ALA A 375 15.80 6.10 -19.69
N ARG A 376 14.62 5.59 -20.07
CA ARG A 376 13.97 5.93 -21.35
C ARG A 376 13.05 7.14 -21.25
N THR A 377 12.51 7.43 -20.08
CA THR A 377 11.34 8.31 -19.93
C THR A 377 11.57 9.55 -19.09
N ILE A 378 12.51 9.49 -18.13
CA ILE A 378 12.85 10.65 -17.31
C ILE A 378 13.97 11.42 -18.00
N PRO A 379 13.77 12.71 -18.34
CA PRO A 379 14.80 13.50 -19.01
C PRO A 379 16.07 13.58 -18.17
N PRO A 380 17.24 13.38 -18.78
CA PRO A 380 18.52 13.58 -18.07
C PRO A 380 18.69 15.03 -17.62
N ALA A 381 19.64 15.24 -16.68
CA ALA A 381 20.01 16.56 -16.17
C ALA A 381 20.55 17.49 -17.26
#